data_7fb8119c5c0be099178183723070a243
#
_entry.id   7fb8119c5c0be099178183723070a243
#
_cell.length_a   1.000
_cell.length_b   1.000
_cell.length_c   1.000
_cell.angle_alpha   90.00
_cell.angle_beta   90.00
_cell.angle_gamma   90.00
#
_symmetry.space_group_name_H-M   'P 1'
#
loop_
_entity.id
_entity.type
_entity.pdbx_description
1 polymer ?
#
loop_
_entity_poly.entity_id
_entity_poly.type
_entity_poly.pdbx_seq_one_letter_code
_entity_poly.pdbx_strand_id
1 'polypeptide(L)'
;MVITMTRHEIALKKLAEGTVIPATPLALTSERKLNEKGLKLLMNYYLNSGVGGIATAVHTTQFEIRKPEIALFEPVLKLVSEEIDRFEKEKDTVIVKVAGVCGPVEQAVCEARLAK
;
A
#
# COMPACT_ATOMS: atom_id res chain seq x y z
N MET A 1 9.80 10.17 -32.57
CA MET A 1 9.48 8.93 -31.82
C MET A 1 9.12 9.28 -30.37
N VAL A 2 7.96 8.88 -29.92
CA VAL A 2 7.52 9.10 -28.54
C VAL A 2 8.00 7.94 -27.68
N ILE A 3 8.80 8.24 -26.66
CA ILE A 3 9.24 7.22 -25.70
C ILE A 3 8.26 7.25 -24.52
N THR A 4 7.49 6.20 -24.37
CA THR A 4 6.52 6.07 -23.28
C THR A 4 7.14 5.31 -22.12
N MET A 5 7.19 5.92 -20.93
CA MET A 5 7.64 5.27 -19.71
C MET A 5 6.56 4.34 -19.18
N THR A 6 6.97 3.17 -18.67
CA THR A 6 6.06 2.27 -17.96
C THR A 6 5.68 2.85 -16.61
N ARG A 7 4.59 2.35 -16.02
CA ARG A 7 4.17 2.73 -14.66
C ARG A 7 5.31 2.54 -13.66
N HIS A 8 6.02 1.43 -13.76
CA HIS A 8 7.15 1.10 -12.87
C HIS A 8 8.29 2.11 -13.00
N GLU A 9 8.64 2.48 -14.22
CA GLU A 9 9.69 3.46 -14.48
C GLU A 9 9.31 4.85 -13.92
N ILE A 10 8.06 5.26 -14.08
CA ILE A 10 7.55 6.51 -13.52
C ILE A 10 7.61 6.49 -11.99
N ALA A 11 7.21 5.37 -11.37
CA ALA A 11 7.27 5.21 -9.93
C ALA A 11 8.70 5.29 -9.40
N LEU A 12 9.65 4.62 -10.05
CA LEU A 12 11.07 4.67 -9.68
C LEU A 12 11.64 6.09 -9.83
N LYS A 13 11.28 6.79 -10.89
CA LYS A 13 11.70 8.18 -11.10
C LYS A 13 11.17 9.08 -9.98
N LYS A 14 9.90 8.96 -9.66
CA LYS A 14 9.25 9.71 -8.57
C LYS A 14 9.97 9.45 -7.23
N LEU A 15 10.29 8.20 -6.95
CA LEU A 15 11.00 7.80 -5.75
C LEU A 15 12.42 8.40 -5.71
N ALA A 16 13.14 8.38 -6.84
CA ALA A 16 14.49 8.94 -6.96
C ALA A 16 14.51 10.46 -6.78
N GLU A 17 13.50 11.15 -7.25
CA GLU A 17 13.34 12.61 -7.09
C GLU A 17 12.92 13.01 -5.68
N GLY A 18 12.39 12.06 -4.92
CA GLY A 18 11.87 12.30 -3.57
C GLY A 18 10.39 12.64 -3.57
N THR A 19 9.67 12.09 -2.61
CA THR A 19 8.23 12.33 -2.47
C THR A 19 7.79 11.99 -1.04
N VAL A 20 6.56 12.34 -0.71
CA VAL A 20 5.98 12.01 0.60
C VAL A 20 5.24 10.68 0.48
N ILE A 21 5.58 9.74 1.37
CA ILE A 21 4.99 8.39 1.41
C ILE A 21 4.48 8.13 2.83
N PRO A 22 3.20 8.42 3.12
CA PRO A 22 2.65 8.13 4.44
C PRO A 22 2.49 6.63 4.67
N ALA A 23 2.66 6.23 5.92
CA ALA A 23 2.37 4.88 6.36
C ALA A 23 0.87 4.71 6.61
N THR A 24 0.31 3.59 6.18
CA THR A 24 -1.12 3.31 6.30
C THR A 24 -1.45 2.80 7.71
N PRO A 25 -2.32 3.49 8.48
CA PRO A 25 -2.87 2.92 9.70
C PRO A 25 -3.83 1.77 9.39
N LEU A 26 -4.05 0.92 10.37
CA LEU A 26 -4.99 -0.19 10.28
C LEU A 26 -6.36 0.25 10.81
N ALA A 27 -7.38 0.20 9.96
CA ALA A 27 -8.75 0.49 10.36
C ALA A 27 -9.47 -0.80 10.74
N LEU A 28 -9.92 -0.88 11.98
CA LEU A 28 -10.65 -2.04 12.51
C LEU A 28 -12.03 -1.63 13.00
N THR A 29 -12.95 -2.58 12.99
CA THR A 29 -14.26 -2.41 13.65
C THR A 29 -14.09 -2.57 15.17
N SER A 30 -15.15 -2.27 15.93
CA SER A 30 -15.17 -2.52 17.38
C SER A 30 -14.95 -3.99 17.76
N GLU A 31 -15.20 -4.90 16.81
CA GLU A 31 -15.00 -6.35 16.96
C GLU A 31 -13.62 -6.79 16.48
N ARG A 32 -12.72 -5.84 16.18
CA ARG A 32 -11.37 -6.07 15.68
C ARG A 32 -11.31 -6.79 14.32
N LYS A 33 -12.35 -6.62 13.52
CA LYS A 33 -12.37 -7.04 12.12
C LYS A 33 -11.88 -5.90 11.23
N LEU A 34 -11.39 -6.24 10.03
CA LEU A 34 -10.98 -5.21 9.08
C LEU A 34 -12.17 -4.31 8.73
N ASN A 35 -12.00 -3.02 8.95
CA ASN A 35 -12.98 -2.02 8.56
C ASN A 35 -12.63 -1.52 7.16
N GLU A 36 -13.12 -2.21 6.13
CA GLU A 36 -12.82 -1.87 4.74
C GLU A 36 -13.24 -0.45 4.38
N LYS A 37 -14.42 -0.05 4.82
CA LYS A 37 -14.92 1.32 4.57
C LYS A 37 -14.01 2.36 5.20
N GLY A 38 -13.59 2.14 6.44
CA GLY A 38 -12.67 3.04 7.14
C GLY A 38 -11.31 3.12 6.45
N LEU A 39 -10.78 1.99 5.99
CA LEU A 39 -9.51 1.94 5.29
C LEU A 39 -9.60 2.66 3.93
N LYS A 40 -10.69 2.49 3.20
CA LYS A 40 -10.93 3.21 1.95
C LYS A 40 -10.99 4.72 2.16
N LEU A 41 -11.63 5.17 3.25
CA LEU A 41 -11.68 6.60 3.59
C LEU A 41 -10.28 7.15 3.90
N LEU A 42 -9.45 6.38 4.63
CA LEU A 42 -8.07 6.76 4.89
C LEU A 42 -7.26 6.88 3.61
N MET A 43 -7.39 5.91 2.70
CA MET A 43 -6.70 5.94 1.41
C MET A 43 -7.15 7.14 0.60
N ASN A 44 -8.43 7.41 0.55
CA ASN A 44 -8.97 8.56 -0.16
C ASN A 44 -8.39 9.88 0.38
N TYR A 45 -8.34 10.00 1.70
CA TYR A 45 -7.76 11.17 2.35
C TYR A 45 -6.29 11.36 1.98
N TYR A 46 -5.47 10.31 2.11
CA TYR A 46 -4.05 10.41 1.79
C TYR A 46 -3.81 10.70 0.30
N LEU A 47 -4.48 9.97 -0.58
CA LEU A 47 -4.28 10.11 -2.02
C LEU A 47 -4.67 11.50 -2.50
N ASN A 48 -5.76 12.07 -1.97
CA ASN A 48 -6.19 13.42 -2.33
C ASN A 48 -5.37 14.53 -1.66
N SER A 49 -4.49 14.19 -0.72
CA SER A 49 -3.59 15.15 -0.07
C SER A 49 -2.35 15.50 -0.90
N GLY A 50 -2.17 14.88 -2.05
CA GLY A 50 -1.04 15.17 -2.93
C GLY A 50 0.21 14.34 -2.63
N VAL A 51 0.09 13.22 -1.88
CA VAL A 51 1.22 12.33 -1.61
C VAL A 51 1.67 11.60 -2.88
N GLY A 52 2.94 11.23 -2.93
CA GLY A 52 3.49 10.52 -4.09
C GLY A 52 3.52 9.01 -3.94
N GLY A 53 3.24 8.49 -2.76
CA GLY A 53 3.21 7.05 -2.50
C GLY A 53 2.45 6.69 -1.24
N ILE A 54 2.26 5.41 -1.03
CA ILE A 54 1.63 4.85 0.18
C ILE A 54 2.47 3.65 0.64
N ALA A 55 2.80 3.61 1.93
CA ALA A 55 3.50 2.47 2.54
C ALA A 55 2.52 1.66 3.39
N THR A 56 2.39 0.39 3.10
CA THR A 56 1.45 -0.53 3.75
C THR A 56 2.18 -1.72 4.35
N ALA A 57 1.59 -2.35 5.36
CA ALA A 57 2.15 -3.49 6.08
C ALA A 57 3.46 -3.15 6.81
N VAL A 58 3.63 -1.89 7.16
CA VAL A 58 4.73 -1.36 7.98
C VAL A 58 4.27 -1.26 9.45
N HIS A 59 5.08 -0.69 10.32
CA HIS A 59 4.79 -0.61 11.76
C HIS A 59 3.41 0.00 12.05
N THR A 60 3.06 1.11 11.40
CA THR A 60 1.78 1.81 11.61
C THR A 60 0.58 0.94 11.23
N THR A 61 0.73 0.04 10.25
CA THR A 61 -0.30 -0.89 9.84
C THR A 61 -0.48 -2.05 10.83
N GLN A 62 0.44 -2.19 11.79
CA GLN A 62 0.51 -3.26 12.80
C GLN A 62 1.12 -4.55 12.24
N PHE A 63 2.20 -4.99 12.87
CA PHE A 63 2.87 -6.23 12.45
C PHE A 63 2.02 -7.48 12.71
N GLU A 64 1.11 -7.40 13.68
CA GLU A 64 0.22 -8.50 14.07
C GLU A 64 -0.71 -8.97 12.96
N ILE A 65 -0.93 -8.16 11.92
CA ILE A 65 -1.75 -8.57 10.76
C ILE A 65 -1.22 -9.83 10.08
N ARG A 66 0.05 -10.18 10.32
CA ARG A 66 0.71 -11.35 9.77
C ARG A 66 0.42 -12.64 10.54
N LYS A 67 -0.10 -12.53 11.76
CA LYS A 67 -0.40 -13.72 12.59
C LYS A 67 -1.49 -14.56 11.92
N PRO A 68 -1.33 -15.90 11.89
CA PRO A 68 -2.31 -16.77 11.24
C PRO A 68 -3.74 -16.60 11.75
N GLU A 69 -3.92 -16.34 13.04
CA GLU A 69 -5.23 -16.13 13.66
C GLU A 69 -5.87 -14.79 13.27
N ILE A 70 -5.08 -13.84 12.75
CA ILE A 70 -5.55 -12.52 12.31
C ILE A 70 -5.67 -12.50 10.78
N ALA A 71 -4.65 -12.95 10.08
CA ALA A 71 -4.62 -13.15 8.63
C ALA A 71 -5.09 -11.94 7.82
N LEU A 72 -4.63 -10.74 8.17
CA LEU A 72 -5.02 -9.50 7.48
C LEU A 72 -3.94 -8.95 6.53
N PHE A 73 -2.75 -9.56 6.46
CA PHE A 73 -1.67 -9.06 5.62
C PHE A 73 -2.10 -8.96 4.15
N GLU A 74 -2.55 -10.06 3.57
CA GLU A 74 -2.99 -10.10 2.17
C GLU A 74 -4.24 -9.24 1.91
N PRO A 75 -5.31 -9.33 2.71
CA PRO A 75 -6.49 -8.48 2.50
C PRO A 75 -6.20 -6.99 2.56
N VAL A 76 -5.33 -6.53 3.47
CA VAL A 76 -4.97 -5.12 3.59
C VAL A 76 -4.15 -4.67 2.39
N LEU A 77 -3.14 -5.45 1.98
CA LEU A 77 -2.35 -5.12 0.79
C LEU A 77 -3.22 -5.02 -0.45
N LYS A 78 -4.11 -5.98 -0.62
CA LYS A 78 -5.02 -6.02 -1.78
C LYS A 78 -5.92 -4.79 -1.81
N LEU A 79 -6.55 -4.46 -0.70
CA LEU A 79 -7.47 -3.33 -0.63
C LEU A 79 -6.74 -2.01 -0.90
N VAL A 80 -5.58 -1.79 -0.29
CA VAL A 80 -4.79 -0.58 -0.51
C VAL A 80 -4.34 -0.48 -1.97
N SER A 81 -3.88 -1.58 -2.55
CA SER A 81 -3.46 -1.62 -3.95
C SER A 81 -4.62 -1.28 -4.90
N GLU A 82 -5.81 -1.83 -4.67
CA GLU A 82 -7.00 -1.56 -5.47
C GLU A 82 -7.41 -0.08 -5.38
N GLU A 83 -7.35 0.52 -4.19
CA GLU A 83 -7.66 1.93 -4.01
C GLU A 83 -6.64 2.84 -4.73
N ILE A 84 -5.38 2.48 -4.70
CA ILE A 84 -4.33 3.19 -5.45
C ILE A 84 -4.59 3.08 -6.96
N ASP A 85 -4.86 1.88 -7.45
CA ASP A 85 -5.11 1.65 -8.88
C ASP A 85 -6.30 2.47 -9.36
N ARG A 86 -7.37 2.53 -8.57
CA ARG A 86 -8.54 3.33 -8.87
C ARG A 86 -8.20 4.83 -8.95
N PHE A 87 -7.44 5.33 -7.97
CA PHE A 87 -7.00 6.72 -7.94
C PHE A 87 -6.12 7.07 -9.14
N GLU A 88 -5.16 6.21 -9.47
CA GLU A 88 -4.27 6.41 -10.62
C GLU A 88 -5.06 6.53 -11.92
N LYS A 89 -6.07 5.69 -12.08
CA LYS A 89 -6.92 5.68 -13.27
C LYS A 89 -7.77 6.95 -13.35
N GLU A 90 -8.34 7.40 -12.23
CA GLU A 90 -9.18 8.59 -12.18
C GLU A 90 -8.39 9.89 -12.39
N LYS A 91 -7.18 9.95 -11.86
CA LYS A 91 -6.35 11.16 -11.86
C LYS A 91 -5.22 11.18 -12.89
N ASP A 92 -5.07 10.10 -13.66
CA ASP A 92 -4.00 9.95 -14.66
C ASP A 92 -2.62 10.25 -14.03
N THR A 93 -2.32 9.56 -12.95
CA THR A 93 -1.08 9.73 -12.18
C THR A 93 -0.54 8.37 -11.74
N VAL A 94 0.69 8.37 -11.23
CA VAL A 94 1.34 7.17 -10.67
C VAL A 94 1.64 7.41 -9.20
N ILE A 95 1.23 6.47 -8.36
CA ILE A 95 1.47 6.47 -6.92
C ILE A 95 2.44 5.33 -6.58
N VAL A 96 3.52 5.65 -5.87
CA VAL A 96 4.50 4.63 -5.43
C VAL A 96 3.83 3.72 -4.40
N LYS A 97 3.86 2.41 -4.67
CA LYS A 97 3.37 1.39 -3.73
C LYS A 97 4.55 0.81 -2.97
N VAL A 98 4.55 0.93 -1.65
CA VAL A 98 5.57 0.35 -0.78
C VAL A 98 4.89 -0.67 0.13
N ALA A 99 5.34 -1.92 0.08
CA ALA A 99 4.87 -2.97 0.98
C ALA A 99 5.99 -3.35 1.94
N GLY A 100 5.69 -3.36 3.24
CA GLY A 100 6.61 -3.83 4.25
C GLY A 100 6.69 -5.35 4.25
N VAL A 101 7.89 -5.88 4.40
CA VAL A 101 8.12 -7.31 4.64
C VAL A 101 8.96 -7.45 5.91
N CYS A 102 8.73 -8.51 6.68
CA CYS A 102 9.46 -8.72 7.92
C CYS A 102 9.53 -10.19 8.31
N GLY A 103 10.24 -10.47 9.40
CA GLY A 103 10.37 -11.82 9.94
C GLY A 103 11.57 -12.58 9.39
N PRO A 104 11.67 -13.89 9.67
CA PRO A 104 12.71 -14.74 9.11
C PRO A 104 12.70 -14.72 7.58
N VAL A 105 13.83 -15.11 6.98
CA VAL A 105 14.00 -15.05 5.51
C VAL A 105 12.83 -15.70 4.76
N GLU A 106 12.39 -16.87 5.19
CA GLU A 106 11.29 -17.59 4.53
C GLU A 106 10.00 -16.80 4.55
N GLN A 107 9.67 -16.20 5.69
CA GLN A 107 8.49 -15.35 5.82
C GLN A 107 8.61 -14.09 4.95
N ALA A 108 9.74 -13.42 5.02
CA ALA A 108 9.99 -12.21 4.24
C ALA A 108 9.87 -12.46 2.74
N VAL A 109 10.41 -13.59 2.25
CA VAL A 109 10.30 -13.98 0.83
C VAL A 109 8.83 -14.25 0.45
N CYS A 110 8.09 -14.94 1.32
CA CYS A 110 6.67 -15.21 1.08
C CYS A 110 5.87 -13.90 1.01
N GLU A 111 6.10 -12.98 1.93
CA GLU A 111 5.45 -11.68 1.95
C GLU A 111 5.79 -10.85 0.70
N ALA A 112 7.05 -10.87 0.28
CA ALA A 112 7.48 -10.17 -0.93
C ALA A 112 6.80 -10.72 -2.18
N ARG A 113 6.59 -12.03 -2.25
CA ARG A 113 5.87 -12.67 -3.36
C ARG A 113 4.40 -12.28 -3.39
N LEU A 114 3.77 -12.19 -2.23
CA LEU A 114 2.37 -11.75 -2.12
C LEU A 114 2.22 -10.26 -2.51
N ALA A 115 3.21 -9.45 -2.17
CA ALA A 115 3.19 -8.02 -2.46
C ALA A 115 3.48 -7.68 -3.93
N LYS A 116 4.11 -8.59 -4.65
CA LYS A 116 4.50 -8.39 -6.05
C LYS A 116 3.29 -8.36 -6.99
#